data_371402bdec7e6fdf92cae5942f484e25
#
_entry.id   371402bdec7e6fdf92cae5942f484e25
#
_cell.length_a   1.000
_cell.length_b   1.000
_cell.length_c   1.000
_cell.angle_alpha   90.00
_cell.angle_beta   90.00
_cell.angle_gamma   90.00
#
_symmetry.space_group_name_H-M   'P 1'
#
loop_
_entity.id
_entity.type
_entity.pdbx_description
1 polymer ?
#
loop_
_entity_poly.entity_id
_entity_poly.type
_entity_poly.pdbx_seq_one_letter_code
_entity_poly.pdbx_strand_id
1 'polypeptide(L)'
;MTISTDELAKQILNTVGGSGNVLYSNVIQATNCMTRLRLQLIEKNDYMIEALKKIEGVLGVNEDGDEVQVILGVGKATNVTNAVNKILEATNTVKVGTVKVGDAKALHDKIRAQNATPVKLFFKKISSIFTPLIPGFIACGLITGIVSCMVKISPALADEKGIQLAMVAGNAVFWGMNLFVGINAAKIFGGSPILGGVLAALMTHPGLADISIFNTPFVPGRGGVISVIIVAAFGAWLENKLHKIIPEMFDLFLTPLVTVLIAGAAAVLLLQPIGGALSDAIGTAATTAIQSGGAAVGFILAGVWLPLVMLGIHQAMTPIHVDLISQFGVTILLPILAMAGAGQVGASIAVYFKTKNKFLKKTIASALPVGMMGVGEPLIYGVTFPLFKPFIGACIGGAFGGAVVASFTVGAATLGISGLPLAATTNNIPVYLMGLVTAYIVGFIATWIIGFDDPPEI
;
A
#
# COMPACT_ATOMS: atom_id res chain seq x y z
N MET A 1 -24.79 6.62 20.77
CA MET A 1 -24.63 7.86 20.01
C MET A 1 -23.27 7.78 19.31
N THR A 2 -23.20 7.95 18.02
CA THR A 2 -21.92 7.95 17.29
C THR A 2 -21.17 9.25 17.58
N ILE A 3 -19.97 9.15 18.15
CA ILE A 3 -19.09 10.31 18.38
C ILE A 3 -18.88 11.08 17.07
N SER A 4 -18.99 12.40 17.10
CA SER A 4 -18.72 13.24 15.95
C SER A 4 -17.22 13.21 15.59
N THR A 5 -16.90 13.49 14.33
CA THR A 5 -15.50 13.50 13.84
C THR A 5 -14.63 14.48 14.62
N ASP A 6 -15.16 15.67 14.92
CA ASP A 6 -14.43 16.71 15.66
C ASP A 6 -14.21 16.35 17.12
N GLU A 7 -15.19 15.68 17.74
CA GLU A 7 -15.06 15.19 19.12
C GLU A 7 -14.03 14.06 19.22
N LEU A 8 -14.04 13.14 18.27
CA LEU A 8 -13.06 12.07 18.19
C LEU A 8 -11.64 12.61 17.98
N ALA A 9 -11.48 13.62 17.12
CA ALA A 9 -10.19 14.30 16.90
C ALA A 9 -9.68 14.96 18.19
N LYS A 10 -10.56 15.64 18.93
CA LYS A 10 -10.21 16.25 20.23
C LYS A 10 -9.81 15.21 21.27
N GLN A 11 -10.55 14.12 21.40
CA GLN A 11 -10.23 13.07 22.36
C GLN A 11 -8.88 12.42 22.06
N ILE A 12 -8.58 12.16 20.78
CA ILE A 12 -7.28 11.64 20.37
C ILE A 12 -6.17 12.64 20.72
N LEU A 13 -6.33 13.90 20.35
CA LEU A 13 -5.33 14.95 20.64
C LEU A 13 -5.12 15.17 22.14
N ASN A 14 -6.19 15.17 22.93
CA ASN A 14 -6.10 15.28 24.40
C ASN A 14 -5.34 14.09 25.02
N THR A 15 -5.48 12.92 24.45
CA THR A 15 -4.80 11.71 24.94
C THR A 15 -3.31 11.72 24.62
N VAL A 16 -2.90 12.26 23.45
CA VAL A 16 -1.51 12.31 23.02
C VAL A 16 -0.82 13.65 23.28
N GLY A 17 -1.55 14.67 23.68
CA GLY A 17 -1.11 16.06 23.68
C GLY A 17 -0.05 16.46 24.71
N GLY A 18 0.28 15.58 25.68
CA GLY A 18 1.31 15.84 26.70
C GLY A 18 0.82 16.64 27.92
N SER A 19 1.58 16.65 29.01
CA SER A 19 1.25 17.23 30.31
C SER A 19 1.72 18.70 30.52
N GLY A 20 2.10 19.39 29.43
CA GLY A 20 2.65 20.74 29.49
C GLY A 20 1.62 21.87 29.29
N ASN A 21 2.00 23.12 29.62
CA ASN A 21 1.17 24.31 29.48
C ASN A 21 0.83 24.70 28.03
N VAL A 22 1.25 23.95 27.03
CA VAL A 22 0.95 24.17 25.61
C VAL A 22 0.12 22.99 25.11
N LEU A 23 -1.12 23.29 24.75
CA LEU A 23 -2.05 22.31 24.18
C LEU A 23 -1.42 21.64 22.94
N TYR A 24 -1.39 20.30 22.94
CA TYR A 24 -0.94 19.47 21.84
C TYR A 24 0.53 19.59 21.41
N SER A 25 1.41 20.09 22.29
CA SER A 25 2.86 20.24 22.00
C SER A 25 3.58 18.92 21.67
N ASN A 26 3.00 17.79 22.04
CA ASN A 26 3.55 16.45 21.78
C ASN A 26 3.34 15.96 20.35
N VAL A 27 2.46 16.58 19.56
CA VAL A 27 2.17 16.18 18.18
C VAL A 27 3.00 17.00 17.20
N ILE A 28 3.95 16.36 16.49
CA ILE A 28 4.80 17.00 15.48
C ILE A 28 4.03 17.12 14.16
N GLN A 29 3.37 16.05 13.76
CA GLN A 29 2.67 15.96 12.48
C GLN A 29 1.54 14.94 12.56
N ALA A 30 0.43 15.24 11.86
CA ALA A 30 -0.66 14.30 11.65
C ALA A 30 -0.87 14.06 10.14
N THR A 31 -0.82 12.80 9.75
CA THR A 31 -1.08 12.34 8.37
C THR A 31 -2.05 11.16 8.41
N ASN A 32 -2.51 10.70 7.27
CA ASN A 32 -3.34 9.49 7.21
C ASN A 32 -2.99 8.58 6.04
N CYS A 33 -3.34 7.31 6.18
CA CYS A 33 -3.60 6.41 5.06
C CYS A 33 -5.10 6.10 5.01
N MET A 34 -5.50 5.12 4.21
CA MET A 34 -6.93 4.80 4.00
C MET A 34 -7.73 4.52 5.28
N THR A 35 -7.10 3.94 6.29
CA THR A 35 -7.76 3.44 7.50
C THR A 35 -7.19 3.98 8.80
N ARG A 36 -6.05 4.71 8.77
CA ARG A 36 -5.29 5.10 9.95
C ARG A 36 -5.00 6.60 9.96
N LEU A 37 -5.21 7.22 11.09
CA LEU A 37 -4.58 8.48 11.47
C LEU A 37 -3.16 8.14 11.97
N ARG A 38 -2.16 8.82 11.44
CA ARG A 38 -0.75 8.68 11.81
C ARG A 38 -0.30 9.93 12.51
N LEU A 39 0.07 9.79 13.75
CA LEU A 39 0.56 10.87 14.60
C LEU A 39 2.05 10.66 14.85
N GLN A 40 2.86 11.62 14.44
CA GLN A 40 4.25 11.67 14.84
C GLN A 40 4.34 12.44 16.15
N LEU A 41 4.79 11.76 17.21
CA LEU A 41 4.84 12.30 18.56
C LEU A 41 6.28 12.62 18.98
N ILE A 42 6.46 13.60 19.87
CA ILE A 42 7.75 13.89 20.53
C ILE A 42 8.05 12.81 21.55
N GLU A 43 7.07 12.50 22.40
CA GLU A 43 7.16 11.47 23.44
C GLU A 43 5.95 10.56 23.38
N LYS A 44 6.18 9.27 23.62
CA LYS A 44 5.12 8.27 23.77
C LYS A 44 5.39 7.41 24.99
N ASN A 45 4.31 6.92 25.59
CA ASN A 45 4.37 5.95 26.69
C ASN A 45 3.22 4.95 26.59
N ASP A 46 3.36 3.81 27.26
CA ASP A 46 2.39 2.72 27.21
C ASP A 46 1.02 3.14 27.74
N TYR A 47 0.97 4.04 28.73
CA TYR A 47 -0.30 4.57 29.25
C TYR A 47 -1.09 5.33 28.18
N MET A 48 -0.42 6.12 27.37
CA MET A 48 -1.02 6.87 26.24
C MET A 48 -1.60 5.91 25.20
N ILE A 49 -0.84 4.86 24.85
CA ILE A 49 -1.28 3.85 23.90
C ILE A 49 -2.53 3.10 24.39
N GLU A 50 -2.53 2.72 25.65
CA GLU A 50 -3.69 2.06 26.27
C GLU A 50 -4.90 3.00 26.39
N ALA A 51 -4.67 4.28 26.65
CA ALA A 51 -5.74 5.28 26.69
C ALA A 51 -6.35 5.51 25.29
N LEU A 52 -5.53 5.57 24.22
CA LEU A 52 -6.00 5.67 22.83
C LEU A 52 -6.88 4.49 22.43
N LYS A 53 -6.53 3.26 22.85
CA LYS A 53 -7.33 2.07 22.55
C LYS A 53 -8.73 2.10 23.19
N LYS A 54 -8.92 2.88 24.26
CA LYS A 54 -10.21 3.00 24.98
C LYS A 54 -11.14 4.05 24.38
N ILE A 55 -10.69 4.86 23.44
CA ILE A 55 -11.52 5.91 22.81
C ILE A 55 -12.57 5.25 21.91
N GLU A 56 -13.83 5.61 22.12
CA GLU A 56 -14.92 5.13 21.26
C GLU A 56 -14.73 5.61 19.82
N GLY A 57 -14.67 4.67 18.88
CA GLY A 57 -14.41 4.95 17.46
C GLY A 57 -12.97 4.68 17.01
N VAL A 58 -12.05 4.39 17.92
CA VAL A 58 -10.72 3.82 17.64
C VAL A 58 -10.85 2.30 17.56
N LEU A 59 -10.45 1.71 16.43
CA LEU A 59 -10.51 0.26 16.18
C LEU A 59 -9.25 -0.47 16.65
N GLY A 60 -8.18 0.26 16.87
CA GLY A 60 -6.89 -0.27 17.34
C GLY A 60 -5.81 0.78 17.24
N VAL A 61 -4.67 0.52 17.87
CA VAL A 61 -3.49 1.40 17.83
C VAL A 61 -2.28 0.54 17.53
N ASN A 62 -1.47 0.98 16.58
CA ASN A 62 -0.18 0.39 16.22
C ASN A 62 0.94 1.41 16.40
N GLU A 63 2.14 0.93 16.72
CA GLU A 63 3.32 1.75 16.91
C GLU A 63 4.35 1.41 15.82
N ASP A 64 4.89 2.42 15.17
CA ASP A 64 5.98 2.27 14.20
C ASP A 64 7.05 3.33 14.49
N GLY A 65 8.00 2.99 15.34
CA GLY A 65 9.00 3.94 15.83
C GLY A 65 8.34 5.05 16.65
N ASP A 66 8.49 6.30 16.21
CA ASP A 66 7.92 7.50 16.85
C ASP A 66 6.51 7.81 16.35
N GLU A 67 6.00 7.02 15.40
CA GLU A 67 4.68 7.17 14.83
C GLU A 67 3.68 6.29 15.58
N VAL A 68 2.61 6.90 16.05
CA VAL A 68 1.44 6.22 16.60
C VAL A 68 0.36 6.19 15.51
N GLN A 69 -0.06 5.01 15.13
CA GLN A 69 -1.07 4.79 14.09
C GLN A 69 -2.40 4.43 14.74
N VAL A 70 -3.35 5.36 14.74
CA VAL A 70 -4.70 5.15 15.27
C VAL A 70 -5.59 4.64 14.15
N ILE A 71 -6.09 3.41 14.27
CA ILE A 71 -6.91 2.75 13.26
C ILE A 71 -8.36 3.18 13.45
N LEU A 72 -8.93 3.83 12.43
CA LEU A 72 -10.25 4.44 12.47
C LEU A 72 -11.23 3.85 11.45
N GLY A 73 -10.70 3.08 10.49
CA GLY A 73 -11.46 2.54 9.37
C GLY A 73 -11.53 3.46 8.15
N VAL A 74 -12.06 2.89 7.07
CA VAL A 74 -12.14 3.58 5.75
C VAL A 74 -13.04 4.81 5.84
N GLY A 75 -12.59 5.92 5.29
CA GLY A 75 -13.31 7.21 5.25
C GLY A 75 -13.19 8.02 6.55
N LYS A 76 -13.21 7.39 7.73
CA LYS A 76 -13.07 8.10 9.00
C LYS A 76 -11.65 8.65 9.21
N ALA A 77 -10.63 7.90 8.82
CA ALA A 77 -9.24 8.31 8.99
C ALA A 77 -8.95 9.67 8.35
N THR A 78 -9.40 9.89 7.12
CA THR A 78 -9.19 11.16 6.40
C THR A 78 -9.94 12.31 7.09
N ASN A 79 -11.20 12.10 7.47
CA ASN A 79 -12.00 13.14 8.10
C ASN A 79 -11.45 13.54 9.47
N VAL A 80 -11.05 12.55 10.29
CA VAL A 80 -10.45 12.80 11.61
C VAL A 80 -9.08 13.46 11.46
N THR A 81 -8.26 13.08 10.49
CA THR A 81 -6.96 13.72 10.23
C THR A 81 -7.13 15.19 9.85
N ASN A 82 -8.10 15.51 9.00
CA ASN A 82 -8.41 16.90 8.64
C ASN A 82 -8.85 17.71 9.85
N ALA A 83 -9.69 17.14 10.73
CA ALA A 83 -10.11 17.77 11.97
C ALA A 83 -8.92 17.96 12.93
N VAL A 84 -8.04 16.97 13.08
CA VAL A 84 -6.80 17.06 13.87
C VAL A 84 -5.90 18.18 13.37
N ASN A 85 -5.62 18.22 12.06
CA ASN A 85 -4.76 19.26 11.47
C ASN A 85 -5.36 20.67 11.66
N LYS A 86 -6.67 20.83 11.49
CA LYS A 86 -7.38 22.10 11.74
C LYS A 86 -7.23 22.56 13.19
N ILE A 87 -7.29 21.65 14.16
CA ILE A 87 -7.08 21.98 15.58
C ILE A 87 -5.62 22.35 15.83
N LEU A 88 -4.66 21.62 15.28
CA LEU A 88 -3.23 21.90 15.42
C LEU A 88 -2.85 23.25 14.81
N GLU A 89 -3.37 23.59 13.63
CA GLU A 89 -3.16 24.91 12.99
C GLU A 89 -3.72 26.04 13.82
N ALA A 90 -4.92 25.90 14.38
CA ALA A 90 -5.55 26.91 15.24
C ALA A 90 -4.78 27.13 16.55
N THR A 91 -4.07 26.12 17.04
CA THR A 91 -3.33 26.18 18.32
C THR A 91 -1.90 26.70 18.14
N ASN A 92 -1.28 26.51 16.95
CA ASN A 92 0.08 26.97 16.63
C ASN A 92 0.21 28.49 16.39
N THR A 93 -0.86 29.27 16.49
CA THR A 93 -0.81 30.72 16.39
C THR A 93 -0.28 31.43 17.65
N VAL A 94 0.06 30.68 18.70
CA VAL A 94 0.72 31.23 19.90
C VAL A 94 2.21 30.86 19.87
N LYS A 95 3.06 31.83 19.51
CA LYS A 95 4.53 31.72 19.58
C LYS A 95 4.97 31.38 20.99
N VAL A 96 5.62 30.26 21.20
CA VAL A 96 6.31 29.90 22.44
C VAL A 96 7.82 29.82 22.20
N GLY A 97 8.53 30.43 23.13
CA GLY A 97 9.98 30.55 23.15
C GLY A 97 10.69 29.21 23.19
N THR A 98 11.88 29.23 22.64
CA THR A 98 12.83 28.13 22.46
C THR A 98 13.09 27.30 23.70
N VAL A 99 12.68 26.03 23.66
CA VAL A 99 13.29 24.95 24.46
C VAL A 99 14.22 24.16 23.53
N LYS A 100 15.42 23.85 23.99
CA LYS A 100 16.45 23.16 23.19
C LYS A 100 15.99 21.76 22.80
N VAL A 101 15.61 21.59 21.55
CA VAL A 101 15.12 20.36 20.92
C VAL A 101 16.27 19.42 20.48
N GLY A 102 17.49 19.61 20.96
CA GLY A 102 18.68 18.89 20.46
C GLY A 102 18.81 17.43 20.91
N ASP A 103 18.46 17.12 22.15
CA ASP A 103 18.87 15.85 22.74
C ASP A 103 17.90 14.68 22.50
N ALA A 104 16.59 14.95 22.48
CA ALA A 104 15.59 13.93 22.20
C ALA A 104 15.65 13.46 20.73
N LYS A 105 15.83 14.39 19.78
CA LYS A 105 15.94 14.08 18.35
C LYS A 105 17.18 13.22 18.05
N ALA A 106 18.30 13.48 18.71
CA ALA A 106 19.53 12.70 18.57
C ALA A 106 19.40 11.26 19.13
N LEU A 107 18.65 11.08 20.21
CA LEU A 107 18.37 9.77 20.78
C LEU A 107 17.40 8.97 19.90
N HIS A 108 16.35 9.61 19.40
CA HIS A 108 15.40 9.04 18.45
C HIS A 108 16.05 8.63 17.13
N ASP A 109 16.91 9.48 16.58
CA ASP A 109 17.66 9.16 15.36
C ASP A 109 18.63 7.98 15.57
N LYS A 110 19.21 7.83 16.77
CA LYS A 110 20.03 6.67 17.11
C LYS A 110 19.24 5.37 17.20
N ILE A 111 18.08 5.37 17.86
CA ILE A 111 17.22 4.18 17.99
C ILE A 111 16.66 3.78 16.62
N ARG A 112 16.27 4.76 15.79
CA ARG A 112 15.80 4.56 14.41
C ARG A 112 16.89 3.99 13.51
N ALA A 113 18.13 4.45 13.67
CA ALA A 113 19.29 3.94 12.95
C ALA A 113 19.66 2.50 13.37
N GLN A 114 19.48 2.13 14.62
CA GLN A 114 19.76 0.79 15.13
C GLN A 114 18.76 -0.28 14.63
N ASN A 115 17.50 0.09 14.34
CA ASN A 115 16.45 -0.83 13.91
C ASN A 115 16.15 -0.79 12.39
N ALA A 116 16.81 0.09 11.65
CA ALA A 116 16.63 0.24 10.22
C ALA A 116 17.70 -0.52 9.45
N THR A 117 17.41 -1.76 9.06
CA THR A 117 18.26 -2.44 8.09
C THR A 117 18.21 -1.69 6.74
N PRO A 118 19.32 -1.58 6.00
CA PRO A 118 19.36 -0.93 4.68
C PRO A 118 18.28 -1.48 3.72
N VAL A 119 18.00 -2.77 3.81
CA VAL A 119 16.97 -3.46 3.03
C VAL A 119 15.57 -2.94 3.36
N LYS A 120 15.23 -2.79 4.66
CA LYS A 120 13.93 -2.26 5.10
C LYS A 120 13.75 -0.81 4.64
N LEU A 121 14.79 0.01 4.71
CA LEU A 121 14.76 1.40 4.24
C LEU A 121 14.58 1.47 2.71
N PHE A 122 15.26 0.62 1.96
CA PHE A 122 15.11 0.53 0.52
C PHE A 122 13.66 0.17 0.14
N PHE A 123 13.08 -0.89 0.70
CA PHE A 123 11.69 -1.26 0.42
C PHE A 123 10.69 -0.19 0.85
N LYS A 124 10.92 0.49 1.99
CA LYS A 124 10.09 1.64 2.41
C LYS A 124 10.15 2.78 1.39
N LYS A 125 11.33 3.05 0.83
CA LYS A 125 11.51 4.08 -0.19
C LYS A 125 10.76 3.73 -1.47
N ILE A 126 10.87 2.49 -1.95
CA ILE A 126 10.12 2.00 -3.11
C ILE A 126 8.60 2.07 -2.87
N SER A 127 8.12 1.59 -1.72
CA SER A 127 6.69 1.66 -1.35
C SER A 127 6.14 3.09 -1.38
N SER A 128 6.94 4.07 -0.94
CA SER A 128 6.53 5.48 -0.90
C SER A 128 6.26 6.07 -2.27
N ILE A 129 6.80 5.48 -3.34
CA ILE A 129 6.54 5.90 -4.73
C ILE A 129 5.08 5.59 -5.12
N PHE A 130 4.55 4.45 -4.66
CA PHE A 130 3.22 3.94 -5.02
C PHE A 130 2.11 4.39 -4.08
N THR A 131 2.43 4.76 -2.84
CA THR A 131 1.44 5.19 -1.84
C THR A 131 0.49 6.29 -2.33
N PRO A 132 0.95 7.36 -3.03
CA PRO A 132 0.06 8.39 -3.56
C PRO A 132 -0.87 7.90 -4.68
N LEU A 133 -0.57 6.76 -5.31
CA LEU A 133 -1.36 6.19 -6.40
C LEU A 133 -2.51 5.29 -5.92
N ILE A 134 -2.52 4.90 -4.64
CA ILE A 134 -3.51 3.98 -4.08
C ILE A 134 -4.96 4.42 -4.35
N PRO A 135 -5.36 5.69 -4.15
CA PRO A 135 -6.73 6.11 -4.46
C PRO A 135 -7.11 5.91 -5.94
N GLY A 136 -6.15 6.14 -6.85
CA GLY A 136 -6.33 5.87 -8.28
C GLY A 136 -6.52 4.38 -8.58
N PHE A 137 -5.71 3.52 -7.97
CA PHE A 137 -5.87 2.05 -8.11
C PHE A 137 -7.24 1.57 -7.62
N ILE A 138 -7.71 2.08 -6.48
CA ILE A 138 -9.01 1.71 -5.94
C ILE A 138 -10.14 2.16 -6.86
N ALA A 139 -10.13 3.43 -7.27
CA ALA A 139 -11.18 3.97 -8.15
C ALA A 139 -11.23 3.20 -9.48
N CYS A 140 -10.10 3.08 -10.17
CA CYS A 140 -10.02 2.36 -11.44
C CYS A 140 -10.32 0.87 -11.28
N GLY A 141 -9.82 0.24 -10.21
CA GLY A 141 -10.08 -1.16 -9.91
C GLY A 141 -11.56 -1.45 -9.68
N LEU A 142 -12.27 -0.60 -8.93
CA LEU A 142 -13.73 -0.73 -8.72
C LEU A 142 -14.51 -0.54 -10.00
N ILE A 143 -14.19 0.48 -10.81
CA ILE A 143 -14.83 0.70 -12.11
C ILE A 143 -14.64 -0.54 -13.00
N THR A 144 -13.39 -1.01 -13.14
CA THR A 144 -13.10 -2.21 -13.95
C THR A 144 -13.81 -3.44 -13.41
N GLY A 145 -13.88 -3.60 -12.09
CA GLY A 145 -14.59 -4.70 -11.44
C GLY A 145 -16.09 -4.70 -11.77
N ILE A 146 -16.75 -3.56 -11.60
CA ILE A 146 -18.19 -3.41 -11.89
C ILE A 146 -18.45 -3.69 -13.38
N VAL A 147 -17.69 -3.04 -14.26
CA VAL A 147 -17.86 -3.20 -15.71
C VAL A 147 -17.60 -4.64 -16.15
N SER A 148 -16.56 -5.28 -15.63
CA SER A 148 -16.25 -6.69 -15.91
C SER A 148 -17.39 -7.62 -15.48
N CYS A 149 -18.01 -7.39 -14.32
CA CYS A 149 -19.19 -8.14 -13.89
C CYS A 149 -20.36 -7.93 -14.85
N MET A 150 -20.66 -6.69 -15.23
CA MET A 150 -21.77 -6.38 -16.15
C MET A 150 -21.59 -7.09 -17.51
N VAL A 151 -20.39 -7.00 -18.09
CA VAL A 151 -20.06 -7.64 -19.37
C VAL A 151 -20.10 -9.17 -19.27
N LYS A 152 -19.66 -9.76 -18.15
CA LYS A 152 -19.73 -11.22 -17.94
C LYS A 152 -21.18 -11.73 -17.82
N ILE A 153 -22.09 -10.93 -17.22
CA ILE A 153 -23.51 -11.27 -17.12
C ILE A 153 -24.20 -11.09 -18.47
N SER A 154 -23.90 -10.02 -19.19
CA SER A 154 -24.49 -9.70 -20.49
C SER A 154 -23.39 -9.26 -21.46
N PRO A 155 -22.82 -10.18 -22.27
CA PRO A 155 -21.74 -9.88 -23.20
C PRO A 155 -22.07 -8.78 -24.22
N ALA A 156 -23.36 -8.62 -24.59
CA ALA A 156 -23.81 -7.56 -25.50
C ALA A 156 -23.51 -6.14 -24.98
N LEU A 157 -23.36 -5.97 -23.65
CA LEU A 157 -23.01 -4.67 -23.07
C LEU A 157 -21.59 -4.21 -23.44
N ALA A 158 -20.72 -5.10 -23.88
CA ALA A 158 -19.35 -4.73 -24.27
C ALA A 158 -19.32 -3.74 -25.45
N ASP A 159 -20.31 -3.76 -26.29
CA ASP A 159 -20.43 -2.88 -27.47
C ASP A 159 -21.10 -1.53 -27.16
N GLU A 160 -21.68 -1.40 -25.96
CA GLU A 160 -22.29 -0.16 -25.50
C GLU A 160 -21.25 0.94 -25.23
N LYS A 161 -21.42 2.11 -25.84
CA LYS A 161 -20.48 3.23 -25.75
C LYS A 161 -20.22 3.69 -24.30
N GLY A 162 -21.24 3.66 -23.46
CA GLY A 162 -21.13 4.00 -22.03
C GLY A 162 -20.24 3.02 -21.28
N ILE A 163 -20.35 1.73 -21.57
CA ILE A 163 -19.51 0.68 -21.00
C ILE A 163 -18.07 0.79 -21.50
N GLN A 164 -17.86 1.04 -22.79
CA GLN A 164 -16.53 1.27 -23.34
C GLN A 164 -15.83 2.48 -22.69
N LEU A 165 -16.57 3.59 -22.50
CA LEU A 165 -16.05 4.76 -21.78
C LEU A 165 -15.69 4.43 -20.32
N ALA A 166 -16.53 3.67 -19.64
CA ALA A 166 -16.25 3.22 -18.27
C ALA A 166 -15.02 2.29 -18.20
N MET A 167 -14.81 1.43 -19.21
CA MET A 167 -13.58 0.61 -19.31
C MET A 167 -12.33 1.48 -19.49
N VAL A 168 -12.40 2.52 -20.33
CA VAL A 168 -11.30 3.49 -20.48
C VAL A 168 -11.01 4.19 -19.15
N ALA A 169 -12.04 4.65 -18.44
CA ALA A 169 -11.88 5.26 -17.12
C ALA A 169 -11.28 4.28 -16.09
N GLY A 170 -11.72 3.02 -16.11
CA GLY A 170 -11.18 1.96 -15.25
C GLY A 170 -9.72 1.61 -15.54
N ASN A 171 -9.23 1.86 -16.76
CA ASN A 171 -7.85 1.61 -17.14
C ASN A 171 -6.94 2.86 -17.00
N ALA A 172 -7.48 4.02 -16.71
CA ALA A 172 -6.75 5.29 -16.78
C ALA A 172 -5.49 5.34 -15.89
N VAL A 173 -5.54 4.80 -14.67
CA VAL A 173 -4.38 4.76 -13.77
C VAL A 173 -3.26 3.87 -14.32
N PHE A 174 -3.60 2.76 -14.97
CA PHE A 174 -2.63 1.85 -15.55
C PHE A 174 -2.00 2.42 -16.80
N TRP A 175 -2.79 3.11 -17.63
CA TRP A 175 -2.29 3.82 -18.81
C TRP A 175 -1.29 4.93 -18.45
N GLY A 176 -1.59 5.73 -17.42
CA GLY A 176 -0.71 6.79 -16.92
C GLY A 176 0.38 6.31 -15.94
N MET A 177 0.49 5.01 -15.66
CA MET A 177 1.31 4.47 -14.58
C MET A 177 2.75 4.92 -14.60
N ASN A 178 3.41 4.79 -15.76
CA ASN A 178 4.82 5.15 -15.91
C ASN A 178 5.05 6.62 -15.58
N LEU A 179 4.15 7.50 -16.03
CA LEU A 179 4.22 8.94 -15.76
C LEU A 179 4.09 9.23 -14.26
N PHE A 180 3.08 8.66 -13.61
CA PHE A 180 2.85 8.86 -12.18
C PHE A 180 4.00 8.31 -11.32
N VAL A 181 4.51 7.14 -11.68
CA VAL A 181 5.66 6.53 -11.01
C VAL A 181 6.91 7.38 -11.20
N GLY A 182 7.17 7.88 -12.41
CA GLY A 182 8.31 8.76 -12.69
C GLY A 182 8.31 10.04 -11.86
N ILE A 183 7.14 10.69 -11.76
CA ILE A 183 6.92 11.90 -10.92
C ILE A 183 7.21 11.58 -9.44
N ASN A 184 6.60 10.52 -8.91
CA ASN A 184 6.75 10.18 -7.50
C ASN A 184 8.16 9.66 -7.17
N ALA A 185 8.75 8.86 -8.06
CA ALA A 185 10.11 8.34 -7.88
C ALA A 185 11.13 9.48 -7.82
N ALA A 186 11.10 10.42 -8.78
CA ALA A 186 11.98 11.57 -8.74
C ALA A 186 11.85 12.35 -7.43
N LYS A 187 10.63 12.62 -6.97
CA LYS A 187 10.38 13.25 -5.67
C LYS A 187 11.02 12.48 -4.50
N ILE A 188 10.85 11.16 -4.46
CA ILE A 188 11.38 10.29 -3.40
C ILE A 188 12.92 10.21 -3.45
N PHE A 189 13.51 10.32 -4.63
CA PHE A 189 14.97 10.34 -4.80
C PHE A 189 15.58 11.74 -4.70
N GLY A 190 14.76 12.78 -4.42
CA GLY A 190 15.22 14.16 -4.17
C GLY A 190 15.48 14.99 -5.42
N GLY A 191 14.91 14.60 -6.56
CA GLY A 191 14.94 15.38 -7.80
C GLY A 191 13.61 16.07 -8.09
N SER A 192 13.54 16.79 -9.21
CA SER A 192 12.33 17.45 -9.69
C SER A 192 11.28 16.42 -10.13
N PRO A 193 10.05 16.44 -9.53
CA PRO A 193 8.98 15.53 -9.92
C PRO A 193 8.64 15.64 -11.42
N ILE A 194 8.66 16.86 -11.97
CA ILE A 194 8.31 17.09 -13.38
C ILE A 194 9.37 16.49 -14.30
N LEU A 195 10.67 16.62 -13.98
CA LEU A 195 11.73 15.98 -14.78
C LEU A 195 11.63 14.46 -14.75
N GLY A 196 11.27 13.87 -13.59
CA GLY A 196 10.96 12.43 -13.51
C GLY A 196 9.80 12.02 -14.41
N GLY A 197 8.75 12.84 -14.45
CA GLY A 197 7.63 12.65 -15.38
C GLY A 197 8.03 12.77 -16.85
N VAL A 198 8.86 13.76 -17.19
CA VAL A 198 9.39 13.96 -18.56
C VAL A 198 10.23 12.76 -19.01
N LEU A 199 11.10 12.25 -18.14
CA LEU A 199 11.91 11.06 -18.45
C LEU A 199 11.04 9.81 -18.65
N ALA A 200 10.01 9.63 -17.82
CA ALA A 200 9.05 8.53 -17.96
C ALA A 200 8.22 8.65 -19.26
N ALA A 201 7.78 9.87 -19.61
CA ALA A 201 7.10 10.15 -20.87
C ALA A 201 7.99 9.88 -22.09
N LEU A 202 9.26 10.28 -22.03
CA LEU A 202 10.24 9.97 -23.05
C LEU A 202 10.35 8.46 -23.30
N MET A 203 10.49 7.67 -22.22
CA MET A 203 10.64 6.22 -22.30
C MET A 203 9.42 5.51 -22.91
N THR A 204 8.24 6.09 -22.77
CA THR A 204 6.98 5.54 -23.26
C THR A 204 6.50 6.20 -24.55
N HIS A 205 7.24 7.13 -25.08
CA HIS A 205 6.85 7.90 -26.27
C HIS A 205 6.74 6.99 -27.50
N PRO A 206 5.59 6.97 -28.21
CA PRO A 206 5.39 6.09 -29.36
C PRO A 206 6.44 6.26 -30.47
N GLY A 207 6.92 7.49 -30.68
CA GLY A 207 7.94 7.78 -31.67
C GLY A 207 9.29 7.07 -31.45
N LEU A 208 9.52 6.44 -30.27
CA LEU A 208 10.70 5.60 -30.08
C LEU A 208 10.67 4.34 -30.97
N ALA A 209 9.45 3.84 -31.30
CA ALA A 209 9.32 2.66 -32.15
C ALA A 209 9.86 2.87 -33.57
N ASP A 210 9.88 4.12 -34.04
CA ASP A 210 10.37 4.49 -35.36
C ASP A 210 11.89 4.69 -35.43
N ILE A 211 12.57 4.59 -34.26
CA ILE A 211 14.01 4.81 -34.14
C ILE A 211 14.70 3.48 -33.89
N SER A 212 15.73 3.20 -34.64
CA SER A 212 16.61 2.06 -34.43
C SER A 212 18.07 2.50 -34.35
N ILE A 213 18.84 1.91 -33.43
CA ILE A 213 20.29 2.09 -33.32
C ILE A 213 20.92 0.69 -33.43
N PHE A 214 21.96 0.57 -34.25
CA PHE A 214 22.65 -0.70 -34.55
C PHE A 214 21.68 -1.81 -35.00
N ASN A 215 20.71 -1.51 -35.86
CA ASN A 215 19.66 -2.40 -36.35
C ASN A 215 18.72 -2.96 -35.23
N THR A 216 18.72 -2.37 -34.04
CA THR A 216 17.84 -2.75 -32.96
C THR A 216 16.80 -1.65 -32.75
N PRO A 217 15.49 -1.91 -33.00
CA PRO A 217 14.44 -0.92 -32.76
C PRO A 217 14.26 -0.70 -31.26
N PHE A 218 13.99 0.54 -30.88
CA PHE A 218 13.60 0.82 -29.51
C PHE A 218 12.17 0.33 -29.24
N VAL A 219 11.94 -0.15 -28.03
CA VAL A 219 10.63 -0.61 -27.59
C VAL A 219 10.08 0.37 -26.55
N PRO A 220 9.06 1.19 -26.92
CA PRO A 220 8.43 2.11 -25.96
C PRO A 220 7.95 1.39 -24.71
N GLY A 221 8.25 1.90 -23.54
CA GLY A 221 7.80 1.35 -22.26
C GLY A 221 8.49 0.05 -21.80
N ARG A 222 9.55 -0.41 -22.49
CA ARG A 222 10.27 -1.63 -22.10
C ARG A 222 10.71 -1.60 -20.63
N GLY A 223 10.39 -2.67 -19.90
CA GLY A 223 10.69 -2.82 -18.49
C GLY A 223 9.77 -2.02 -17.55
N GLY A 224 8.71 -1.43 -18.10
CA GLY A 224 7.61 -0.84 -17.34
C GLY A 224 8.05 0.06 -16.19
N VAL A 225 7.38 -0.05 -15.07
CA VAL A 225 7.65 0.79 -13.89
C VAL A 225 9.01 0.55 -13.25
N ILE A 226 9.61 -0.63 -13.43
CA ILE A 226 10.94 -0.95 -12.88
C ILE A 226 11.99 -0.09 -13.58
N SER A 227 11.96 -0.03 -14.91
CA SER A 227 12.82 0.85 -15.69
C SER A 227 12.61 2.32 -15.32
N VAL A 228 11.35 2.75 -15.16
CA VAL A 228 11.03 4.14 -14.79
C VAL A 228 11.61 4.52 -13.44
N ILE A 229 11.55 3.64 -12.44
CA ILE A 229 12.13 3.89 -11.11
C ILE A 229 13.65 4.06 -11.21
N ILE A 230 14.32 3.19 -11.96
CA ILE A 230 15.78 3.27 -12.18
C ILE A 230 16.16 4.58 -12.87
N VAL A 231 15.44 4.94 -13.93
CA VAL A 231 15.69 6.16 -14.70
C VAL A 231 15.42 7.42 -13.88
N ALA A 232 14.31 7.44 -13.13
CA ALA A 232 13.99 8.56 -12.25
C ALA A 232 15.02 8.74 -11.12
N ALA A 233 15.53 7.64 -10.56
CA ALA A 233 16.59 7.68 -9.57
C ALA A 233 17.90 8.23 -10.15
N PHE A 234 18.28 7.79 -11.35
CA PHE A 234 19.45 8.30 -12.07
C PHE A 234 19.28 9.78 -12.45
N GLY A 235 18.09 10.15 -12.97
CA GLY A 235 17.77 11.54 -13.32
C GLY A 235 17.87 12.48 -12.12
N ALA A 236 17.28 12.09 -10.99
CA ALA A 236 17.36 12.85 -9.74
C ALA A 236 18.81 12.98 -9.22
N TRP A 237 19.59 11.91 -9.30
CA TRP A 237 21.02 11.96 -8.94
C TRP A 237 21.80 12.92 -9.85
N LEU A 238 21.58 12.85 -11.17
CA LEU A 238 22.23 13.72 -12.15
C LEU A 238 21.85 15.19 -11.95
N GLU A 239 20.57 15.49 -11.81
CA GLU A 239 20.03 16.82 -11.53
C GLU A 239 20.70 17.44 -10.30
N ASN A 240 20.73 16.70 -9.19
CA ASN A 240 21.38 17.15 -7.96
C ASN A 240 22.91 17.37 -8.09
N LYS A 241 23.55 16.69 -9.02
CA LYS A 241 24.95 16.92 -9.34
C LYS A 241 25.12 18.20 -10.17
N LEU A 242 24.25 18.41 -11.16
CA LEU A 242 24.30 19.56 -12.05
C LEU A 242 24.03 20.87 -11.29
N HIS A 243 23.09 20.90 -10.36
CA HIS A 243 22.84 22.06 -9.47
C HIS A 243 24.10 22.51 -8.70
N LYS A 244 25.07 21.62 -8.47
CA LYS A 244 26.30 21.95 -7.75
C LYS A 244 27.41 22.45 -8.68
N ILE A 245 27.29 22.24 -9.99
CA ILE A 245 28.32 22.53 -10.99
C ILE A 245 27.94 23.74 -11.82
N ILE A 246 26.66 23.88 -12.13
CA ILE A 246 26.12 24.93 -12.98
C ILE A 246 25.96 26.21 -12.14
N PRO A 247 26.49 27.38 -12.63
CA PRO A 247 26.28 28.65 -11.96
C PRO A 247 24.82 29.03 -11.87
N GLU A 248 24.38 29.62 -10.73
CA GLU A 248 22.97 29.97 -10.41
C GLU A 248 22.25 30.70 -11.55
N MET A 249 22.97 31.59 -12.30
CA MET A 249 22.40 32.34 -13.40
C MET A 249 21.90 31.44 -14.55
N PHE A 250 22.49 30.27 -14.74
CA PHE A 250 22.15 29.33 -15.80
C PHE A 250 21.39 28.10 -15.30
N ASP A 251 21.31 27.90 -14.01
CA ASP A 251 20.78 26.69 -13.37
C ASP A 251 19.34 26.41 -13.77
N LEU A 252 18.49 27.44 -13.81
CA LEU A 252 17.05 27.32 -14.09
C LEU A 252 16.73 26.64 -15.43
N PHE A 253 17.57 26.81 -16.47
CA PHE A 253 17.32 26.24 -17.79
C PHE A 253 18.34 25.18 -18.20
N LEU A 254 19.62 25.34 -17.79
CA LEU A 254 20.68 24.44 -18.22
C LEU A 254 20.62 23.10 -17.47
N THR A 255 20.32 23.12 -16.17
CA THR A 255 20.18 21.88 -15.37
C THR A 255 19.07 20.98 -15.91
N PRO A 256 17.80 21.41 -16.09
CA PRO A 256 16.78 20.55 -16.65
C PRO A 256 17.09 20.12 -18.09
N LEU A 257 17.63 21.00 -18.93
CA LEU A 257 18.02 20.65 -20.31
C LEU A 257 19.03 19.49 -20.33
N VAL A 258 20.14 19.66 -19.60
CA VAL A 258 21.21 18.66 -19.55
C VAL A 258 20.74 17.37 -18.89
N THR A 259 19.94 17.49 -17.84
CA THR A 259 19.34 16.31 -17.17
C THR A 259 18.49 15.51 -18.14
N VAL A 260 17.58 16.13 -18.88
CA VAL A 260 16.70 15.42 -19.82
C VAL A 260 17.51 14.81 -20.96
N LEU A 261 18.50 15.52 -21.52
CA LEU A 261 19.30 14.99 -22.60
C LEU A 261 20.16 13.80 -22.15
N ILE A 262 20.93 13.95 -21.07
CA ILE A 262 21.84 12.88 -20.61
C ILE A 262 21.06 11.72 -19.99
N ALA A 263 20.15 12.01 -19.06
CA ALA A 263 19.37 10.94 -18.43
C ALA A 263 18.39 10.30 -19.43
N GLY A 264 17.85 11.06 -20.39
CA GLY A 264 17.02 10.53 -21.46
C GLY A 264 17.79 9.61 -22.42
N ALA A 265 18.99 10.00 -22.83
CA ALA A 265 19.85 9.13 -23.63
C ALA A 265 20.24 7.86 -22.85
N ALA A 266 20.69 8.01 -21.61
CA ALA A 266 21.01 6.87 -20.75
C ALA A 266 19.78 5.98 -20.50
N ALA A 267 18.59 6.58 -20.36
CA ALA A 267 17.34 5.85 -20.21
C ALA A 267 17.09 4.88 -21.36
N VAL A 268 17.10 5.40 -22.59
CA VAL A 268 16.75 4.61 -23.78
C VAL A 268 17.84 3.62 -24.16
N LEU A 269 19.12 4.04 -24.08
CA LEU A 269 20.25 3.23 -24.54
C LEU A 269 20.71 2.17 -23.55
N LEU A 270 20.58 2.43 -22.24
CA LEU A 270 21.18 1.58 -21.21
C LEU A 270 20.20 1.15 -20.12
N LEU A 271 19.53 2.09 -19.46
CA LEU A 271 18.77 1.79 -18.24
C LEU A 271 17.47 1.05 -18.53
N GLN A 272 16.80 1.35 -19.64
CA GLN A 272 15.58 0.67 -20.07
C GLN A 272 15.85 -0.79 -20.49
N PRO A 273 16.88 -1.12 -21.27
CA PRO A 273 17.27 -2.52 -21.50
C PRO A 273 17.59 -3.30 -20.22
N ILE A 274 18.35 -2.68 -19.29
CA ILE A 274 18.68 -3.32 -17.99
C ILE A 274 17.42 -3.52 -17.15
N GLY A 275 16.58 -2.49 -17.03
CA GLY A 275 15.32 -2.58 -16.30
C GLY A 275 14.37 -3.59 -16.93
N GLY A 276 14.35 -3.70 -18.28
CA GLY A 276 13.61 -4.72 -19.01
C GLY A 276 14.08 -6.11 -18.67
N ALA A 277 15.38 -6.37 -18.72
CA ALA A 277 15.93 -7.68 -18.34
C ALA A 277 15.61 -8.05 -16.88
N LEU A 278 15.65 -7.08 -15.97
CA LEU A 278 15.26 -7.29 -14.57
C LEU A 278 13.76 -7.59 -14.43
N SER A 279 12.92 -6.85 -15.13
CA SER A 279 11.46 -7.04 -15.20
C SER A 279 11.12 -8.43 -15.71
N ASP A 280 11.72 -8.83 -16.84
CA ASP A 280 11.54 -10.16 -17.44
C ASP A 280 11.98 -11.29 -16.48
N ALA A 281 13.10 -11.11 -15.78
CA ALA A 281 13.59 -12.07 -14.80
C ALA A 281 12.64 -12.23 -13.62
N ILE A 282 12.10 -11.12 -13.09
CA ILE A 282 11.12 -11.14 -11.98
C ILE A 282 9.81 -11.77 -12.44
N GLY A 283 9.30 -11.38 -13.60
CA GLY A 283 8.07 -11.93 -14.17
C GLY A 283 8.18 -13.43 -14.43
N THR A 284 9.28 -13.87 -15.04
CA THR A 284 9.56 -15.29 -15.31
C THR A 284 9.71 -16.09 -14.01
N ALA A 285 10.46 -15.57 -13.03
CA ALA A 285 10.64 -16.25 -11.75
C ALA A 285 9.30 -16.42 -11.01
N ALA A 286 8.47 -15.36 -10.95
CA ALA A 286 7.16 -15.43 -10.32
C ALA A 286 6.23 -16.42 -11.02
N THR A 287 6.17 -16.34 -12.35
CA THR A 287 5.30 -17.21 -13.17
C THR A 287 5.75 -18.66 -13.09
N THR A 288 7.04 -18.92 -13.25
CA THR A 288 7.60 -20.29 -13.18
C THR A 288 7.42 -20.88 -11.79
N ALA A 289 7.67 -20.10 -10.72
CA ALA A 289 7.49 -20.59 -9.36
C ALA A 289 6.05 -21.03 -9.10
N ILE A 290 5.06 -20.26 -9.55
CA ILE A 290 3.64 -20.59 -9.37
C ILE A 290 3.23 -21.75 -10.28
N GLN A 291 3.64 -21.75 -11.55
CA GLN A 291 3.29 -22.82 -12.50
C GLN A 291 3.91 -24.17 -12.11
N SER A 292 5.17 -24.18 -11.66
CA SER A 292 5.87 -25.41 -11.26
C SER A 292 5.50 -25.87 -9.86
N GLY A 293 5.32 -24.94 -8.93
CA GLY A 293 5.05 -25.25 -7.53
C GLY A 293 3.57 -25.28 -7.15
N GLY A 294 2.70 -24.72 -8.00
CA GLY A 294 1.25 -24.77 -7.86
C GLY A 294 0.75 -24.49 -6.44
N ALA A 295 0.01 -25.45 -5.88
CA ALA A 295 -0.54 -25.38 -4.54
C ALA A 295 0.52 -25.11 -3.44
N ALA A 296 1.70 -25.73 -3.54
CA ALA A 296 2.73 -25.59 -2.51
C ALA A 296 3.28 -24.16 -2.44
N VAL A 297 3.57 -23.56 -3.59
CA VAL A 297 4.01 -22.15 -3.64
C VAL A 297 2.92 -21.21 -3.21
N GLY A 298 1.67 -21.41 -3.64
CA GLY A 298 0.53 -20.62 -3.20
C GLY A 298 0.30 -20.70 -1.69
N PHE A 299 0.45 -21.89 -1.12
CA PHE A 299 0.37 -22.11 0.33
C PHE A 299 1.41 -21.30 1.09
N ILE A 300 2.67 -21.34 0.68
CA ILE A 300 3.76 -20.63 1.33
C ILE A 300 3.58 -19.12 1.18
N LEU A 301 3.34 -18.63 -0.05
CA LEU A 301 3.23 -17.19 -0.32
C LEU A 301 2.07 -16.55 0.47
N ALA A 302 0.89 -17.15 0.44
CA ALA A 302 -0.26 -16.62 1.16
C ALA A 302 -0.14 -16.80 2.69
N GLY A 303 0.49 -17.89 3.15
CA GLY A 303 0.71 -18.16 4.57
C GLY A 303 1.66 -17.18 5.24
N VAL A 304 2.74 -16.77 4.55
CA VAL A 304 3.72 -15.81 5.08
C VAL A 304 3.33 -14.36 4.81
N TRP A 305 2.28 -14.12 4.03
CA TRP A 305 1.93 -12.77 3.59
C TRP A 305 1.55 -11.82 4.73
N LEU A 306 0.76 -12.28 5.71
CA LEU A 306 0.36 -11.45 6.85
C LEU A 306 1.56 -10.98 7.69
N PRO A 307 2.54 -11.81 8.05
CA PRO A 307 3.81 -11.35 8.63
C PRO A 307 4.51 -10.27 7.79
N LEU A 308 4.53 -10.40 6.46
CA LEU A 308 5.12 -9.39 5.58
C LEU A 308 4.31 -8.08 5.54
N VAL A 309 2.98 -8.18 5.65
CA VAL A 309 2.10 -7.01 5.82
C VAL A 309 2.41 -6.27 7.12
N MET A 310 2.60 -7.00 8.21
CA MET A 310 2.98 -6.42 9.51
C MET A 310 4.33 -5.69 9.47
N LEU A 311 5.29 -6.24 8.72
CA LEU A 311 6.59 -5.61 8.50
C LEU A 311 6.54 -4.42 7.52
N GLY A 312 5.39 -4.17 6.88
CA GLY A 312 5.23 -3.09 5.90
C GLY A 312 5.91 -3.36 4.55
N ILE A 313 6.41 -4.58 4.32
CA ILE A 313 7.15 -4.95 3.10
C ILE A 313 6.18 -5.22 1.92
N HIS A 314 4.93 -5.57 2.21
CA HIS A 314 3.92 -5.95 1.22
C HIS A 314 3.71 -4.90 0.11
N GLN A 315 3.85 -3.62 0.40
CA GLN A 315 3.69 -2.55 -0.59
C GLN A 315 4.82 -2.55 -1.64
N ALA A 316 5.98 -3.14 -1.31
CA ALA A 316 7.08 -3.30 -2.27
C ALA A 316 6.74 -4.30 -3.39
N MET A 317 5.69 -5.10 -3.23
CA MET A 317 5.20 -5.99 -4.30
C MET A 317 4.39 -5.25 -5.37
N THR A 318 3.95 -4.01 -5.10
CA THR A 318 3.15 -3.23 -6.06
C THR A 318 3.82 -3.09 -7.44
N PRO A 319 5.12 -2.71 -7.55
CA PRO A 319 5.79 -2.67 -8.85
C PRO A 319 5.78 -4.02 -9.58
N ILE A 320 5.90 -5.13 -8.85
CA ILE A 320 5.88 -6.48 -9.43
C ILE A 320 4.48 -6.79 -9.99
N HIS A 321 3.43 -6.47 -9.25
CA HIS A 321 2.05 -6.65 -9.75
C HIS A 321 1.79 -5.81 -10.99
N VAL A 322 2.22 -4.54 -10.99
CA VAL A 322 2.07 -3.64 -12.14
C VAL A 322 2.81 -4.17 -13.35
N ASP A 323 4.03 -4.64 -13.14
CA ASP A 323 4.86 -5.21 -14.19
C ASP A 323 4.24 -6.47 -14.80
N LEU A 324 3.75 -7.40 -13.97
CA LEU A 324 3.03 -8.58 -14.44
C LEU A 324 1.77 -8.24 -15.25
N ILE A 325 1.00 -7.23 -14.81
CA ILE A 325 -0.17 -6.77 -15.57
C ILE A 325 0.25 -6.17 -16.91
N SER A 326 1.35 -5.40 -16.94
CA SER A 326 1.87 -4.80 -18.17
C SER A 326 2.34 -5.85 -19.18
N GLN A 327 3.00 -6.92 -18.70
CA GLN A 327 3.57 -7.97 -19.56
C GLN A 327 2.52 -9.02 -20.00
N PHE A 328 1.67 -9.44 -19.06
CA PHE A 328 0.80 -10.59 -19.23
C PHE A 328 -0.70 -10.25 -19.20
N GLY A 329 -1.06 -8.97 -19.02
CA GLY A 329 -2.43 -8.51 -18.87
C GLY A 329 -3.06 -8.84 -17.50
N VAL A 330 -2.42 -9.67 -16.70
CA VAL A 330 -2.88 -10.07 -15.37
C VAL A 330 -1.70 -10.29 -14.42
N THR A 331 -1.94 -10.09 -13.12
CA THR A 331 -1.05 -10.54 -12.06
C THR A 331 -1.59 -11.81 -11.41
N ILE A 332 -0.79 -12.88 -11.43
CA ILE A 332 -1.14 -14.15 -10.76
C ILE A 332 -0.82 -14.13 -9.25
N LEU A 333 0.03 -13.20 -8.80
CA LEU A 333 0.39 -13.06 -7.39
C LEU A 333 -0.73 -12.47 -6.55
N LEU A 334 -1.43 -11.44 -7.05
CA LEU A 334 -2.42 -10.72 -6.26
C LEU A 334 -3.56 -11.60 -5.75
N PRO A 335 -4.20 -12.47 -6.58
CA PRO A 335 -5.23 -13.38 -6.10
C PRO A 335 -4.75 -14.34 -5.01
N ILE A 336 -3.51 -14.82 -5.10
CA ILE A 336 -2.90 -15.71 -4.10
C ILE A 336 -2.73 -14.96 -2.77
N LEU A 337 -2.13 -13.76 -2.83
CA LEU A 337 -1.84 -12.95 -1.64
C LEU A 337 -3.11 -12.39 -0.98
N ALA A 338 -4.18 -12.18 -1.75
CA ALA A 338 -5.49 -11.77 -1.24
C ALA A 338 -6.11 -12.81 -0.30
N MET A 339 -5.75 -14.09 -0.45
CA MET A 339 -6.24 -15.17 0.43
C MET A 339 -5.78 -15.00 1.89
N ALA A 340 -4.66 -14.32 2.13
CA ALA A 340 -4.21 -13.98 3.47
C ALA A 340 -5.22 -13.07 4.21
N GLY A 341 -5.77 -12.07 3.51
CA GLY A 341 -6.88 -11.25 4.02
C GLY A 341 -8.16 -12.06 4.28
N ALA A 342 -8.45 -13.03 3.42
CA ALA A 342 -9.57 -13.95 3.62
C ALA A 342 -9.37 -14.81 4.89
N GLY A 343 -8.17 -15.32 5.12
CA GLY A 343 -7.84 -16.03 6.36
C GLY A 343 -8.13 -15.21 7.63
N GLN A 344 -7.88 -13.89 7.58
CA GLN A 344 -8.21 -12.95 8.65
C GLN A 344 -9.71 -12.87 8.94
N VAL A 345 -10.53 -12.85 7.88
CA VAL A 345 -11.99 -12.86 8.01
C VAL A 345 -12.45 -14.13 8.74
N GLY A 346 -11.96 -15.30 8.28
CA GLY A 346 -12.28 -16.60 8.90
C GLY A 346 -11.88 -16.66 10.38
N ALA A 347 -10.64 -16.28 10.68
CA ALA A 347 -10.12 -16.24 12.04
C ALA A 347 -10.95 -15.30 12.94
N SER A 348 -11.29 -14.12 12.44
CA SER A 348 -12.08 -13.13 13.18
C SER A 348 -13.50 -13.61 13.46
N ILE A 349 -14.12 -14.34 12.54
CA ILE A 349 -15.42 -14.98 12.75
C ILE A 349 -15.34 -15.99 13.91
N ALA A 350 -14.28 -16.82 13.96
CA ALA A 350 -14.07 -17.76 15.07
C ALA A 350 -13.94 -17.03 16.42
N VAL A 351 -13.17 -15.93 16.45
CA VAL A 351 -13.06 -15.08 17.66
C VAL A 351 -14.42 -14.52 18.06
N TYR A 352 -15.22 -14.02 17.11
CA TYR A 352 -16.54 -13.44 17.38
C TYR A 352 -17.46 -14.42 18.11
N PHE A 353 -17.47 -15.68 17.71
CA PHE A 353 -18.32 -16.70 18.36
C PHE A 353 -17.79 -17.16 19.72
N LYS A 354 -16.45 -17.20 19.89
CA LYS A 354 -15.84 -17.69 21.13
C LYS A 354 -15.68 -16.63 22.22
N THR A 355 -15.45 -15.36 21.86
CA THR A 355 -15.22 -14.31 22.86
C THR A 355 -16.46 -13.99 23.67
N LYS A 356 -16.29 -13.71 24.96
CA LYS A 356 -17.33 -13.16 25.85
C LYS A 356 -17.26 -11.64 25.92
N ASN A 357 -16.14 -11.05 25.52
CA ASN A 357 -15.89 -9.60 25.55
C ASN A 357 -16.79 -8.87 24.55
N LYS A 358 -17.71 -8.03 25.05
CA LYS A 358 -18.68 -7.29 24.24
C LYS A 358 -18.03 -6.24 23.35
N PHE A 359 -16.94 -5.60 23.81
CA PHE A 359 -16.20 -4.63 23.04
C PHE A 359 -15.53 -5.30 21.83
N LEU A 360 -14.87 -6.44 22.05
CA LEU A 360 -14.24 -7.21 20.97
C LEU A 360 -15.27 -7.68 19.94
N LYS A 361 -16.45 -8.12 20.37
CA LYS A 361 -17.56 -8.46 19.45
C LYS A 361 -17.99 -7.28 18.59
N LYS A 362 -18.13 -6.09 19.17
CA LYS A 362 -18.47 -4.87 18.41
C LYS A 362 -17.38 -4.52 17.40
N THR A 363 -16.13 -4.59 17.83
CA THR A 363 -14.96 -4.35 16.94
C THR A 363 -14.96 -5.30 15.74
N ILE A 364 -15.17 -6.59 16.00
CA ILE A 364 -15.23 -7.59 14.94
C ILE A 364 -16.40 -7.31 14.00
N ALA A 365 -17.60 -7.09 14.53
CA ALA A 365 -18.80 -6.84 13.73
C ALA A 365 -18.66 -5.64 12.80
N SER A 366 -17.96 -4.57 13.23
CA SER A 366 -17.70 -3.41 12.40
C SER A 366 -16.55 -3.62 11.38
N ALA A 367 -15.56 -4.44 11.71
CA ALA A 367 -14.39 -4.67 10.88
C ALA A 367 -14.59 -5.80 9.83
N LEU A 368 -15.47 -6.77 10.10
CA LEU A 368 -15.72 -7.91 9.20
C LEU A 368 -16.15 -7.50 7.79
N PRO A 369 -17.17 -6.63 7.58
CA PRO A 369 -17.56 -6.23 6.23
C PRO A 369 -16.39 -5.58 5.48
N VAL A 370 -15.60 -4.78 6.18
CA VAL A 370 -14.42 -4.08 5.62
C VAL A 370 -13.35 -5.09 5.22
N GLY A 371 -13.10 -6.10 6.07
CA GLY A 371 -12.19 -7.21 5.78
C GLY A 371 -12.63 -8.05 4.59
N MET A 372 -13.92 -8.35 4.46
CA MET A 372 -14.47 -9.07 3.31
C MET A 372 -14.30 -8.29 2.01
N MET A 373 -14.33 -6.95 2.07
CA MET A 373 -14.06 -6.06 0.94
C MET A 373 -12.55 -5.89 0.66
N GLY A 374 -11.69 -6.62 1.37
CA GLY A 374 -10.24 -6.70 1.10
C GLY A 374 -9.38 -5.73 1.90
N VAL A 375 -9.95 -5.00 2.86
CA VAL A 375 -9.20 -4.12 3.77
C VAL A 375 -8.99 -4.85 5.10
N GLY A 376 -7.87 -5.56 5.22
CA GLY A 376 -7.60 -6.48 6.34
C GLY A 376 -7.11 -5.81 7.62
N GLU A 377 -6.62 -4.58 7.57
CA GLU A 377 -5.96 -3.92 8.69
C GLU A 377 -6.82 -3.80 9.96
N PRO A 378 -8.13 -3.48 9.89
CA PRO A 378 -8.95 -3.44 11.09
C PRO A 378 -9.05 -4.80 11.80
N LEU A 379 -9.06 -5.89 11.03
CA LEU A 379 -9.06 -7.25 11.58
C LEU A 379 -7.69 -7.66 12.11
N ILE A 380 -6.61 -7.26 11.43
CA ILE A 380 -5.24 -7.55 11.88
C ILE A 380 -5.01 -6.89 13.24
N TYR A 381 -5.13 -5.56 13.30
CA TYR A 381 -4.73 -4.80 14.47
C TYR A 381 -5.77 -4.74 15.56
N GLY A 382 -7.06 -4.85 15.21
CA GLY A 382 -8.16 -4.80 16.18
C GLY A 382 -8.54 -6.16 16.76
N VAL A 383 -8.15 -7.28 16.12
CA VAL A 383 -8.63 -8.60 16.49
C VAL A 383 -7.52 -9.65 16.56
N THR A 384 -6.94 -10.01 15.42
CA THR A 384 -6.15 -11.25 15.33
C THR A 384 -4.75 -11.09 15.88
N PHE A 385 -4.07 -10.00 15.60
CA PHE A 385 -2.70 -9.76 16.07
C PHE A 385 -2.63 -9.51 17.59
N PRO A 386 -3.50 -8.70 18.22
CA PRO A 386 -3.47 -8.55 19.68
C PRO A 386 -3.71 -9.86 20.43
N LEU A 387 -4.50 -10.77 19.86
CA LEU A 387 -4.76 -12.09 20.44
C LEU A 387 -3.71 -13.14 20.06
N PHE A 388 -2.82 -12.85 19.15
CA PHE A 388 -1.72 -13.63 18.57
C PHE A 388 -2.13 -14.98 17.98
N LYS A 389 -2.75 -15.88 18.73
CA LYS A 389 -3.18 -17.21 18.28
C LYS A 389 -4.14 -17.15 17.07
N PRO A 390 -5.18 -16.27 17.05
CA PRO A 390 -6.01 -16.06 15.86
C PRO A 390 -5.23 -15.55 14.63
N PHE A 391 -4.14 -14.80 14.82
CA PHE A 391 -3.29 -14.39 13.72
C PHE A 391 -2.62 -15.59 13.04
N ILE A 392 -2.17 -16.58 13.81
CA ILE A 392 -1.64 -17.85 13.27
C ILE A 392 -2.73 -18.59 12.50
N GLY A 393 -3.95 -18.67 13.06
CA GLY A 393 -5.11 -19.26 12.38
C GLY A 393 -5.43 -18.58 11.05
N ALA A 394 -5.30 -17.24 11.00
CA ALA A 394 -5.47 -16.47 9.78
C ALA A 394 -4.39 -16.79 8.72
N CYS A 395 -3.11 -16.91 9.13
CA CYS A 395 -2.02 -17.32 8.23
C CYS A 395 -2.28 -18.71 7.63
N ILE A 396 -2.74 -19.66 8.45
CA ILE A 396 -3.10 -21.02 8.00
C ILE A 396 -4.26 -20.94 7.00
N GLY A 397 -5.33 -20.21 7.34
CA GLY A 397 -6.46 -20.04 6.42
C GLY A 397 -6.06 -19.43 5.08
N GLY A 398 -5.25 -18.38 5.11
CA GLY A 398 -4.68 -17.76 3.91
C GLY A 398 -3.86 -18.73 3.08
N ALA A 399 -3.01 -19.55 3.74
CA ALA A 399 -2.17 -20.54 3.08
C ALA A 399 -2.99 -21.55 2.26
N PHE A 400 -4.05 -22.12 2.84
CA PHE A 400 -4.92 -23.06 2.12
C PHE A 400 -5.69 -22.39 0.98
N GLY A 401 -6.24 -21.19 1.19
CA GLY A 401 -6.87 -20.43 0.11
C GLY A 401 -5.91 -20.11 -1.02
N GLY A 402 -4.68 -19.69 -0.68
CA GLY A 402 -3.61 -19.44 -1.64
C GLY A 402 -3.20 -20.68 -2.44
N ALA A 403 -3.17 -21.84 -1.79
CA ALA A 403 -2.94 -23.11 -2.45
C ALA A 403 -4.00 -23.41 -3.53
N VAL A 404 -5.28 -23.22 -3.21
CA VAL A 404 -6.38 -23.40 -4.17
C VAL A 404 -6.22 -22.46 -5.37
N VAL A 405 -6.03 -21.16 -5.12
CA VAL A 405 -5.93 -20.16 -6.20
C VAL A 405 -4.72 -20.37 -7.10
N ALA A 406 -3.57 -20.75 -6.50
CA ALA A 406 -2.34 -21.01 -7.23
C ALA A 406 -2.42 -22.27 -8.09
N SER A 407 -3.14 -23.32 -7.62
CA SER A 407 -3.31 -24.57 -8.38
C SER A 407 -3.97 -24.37 -9.75
N PHE A 408 -4.75 -23.31 -9.89
CA PHE A 408 -5.46 -22.98 -11.13
C PHE A 408 -4.92 -21.71 -11.80
N THR A 409 -3.77 -21.18 -11.35
CA THR A 409 -3.13 -19.98 -11.90
C THR A 409 -4.09 -18.82 -12.13
N VAL A 410 -4.93 -18.53 -11.12
CA VAL A 410 -5.90 -17.43 -11.21
C VAL A 410 -5.18 -16.09 -11.26
N GLY A 411 -5.43 -15.31 -12.31
CA GLY A 411 -4.89 -13.98 -12.51
C GLY A 411 -5.93 -12.89 -12.30
N ALA A 412 -5.51 -11.72 -11.87
CA ALA A 412 -6.33 -10.51 -11.74
C ALA A 412 -5.82 -9.41 -12.67
N ALA A 413 -6.74 -8.72 -13.35
CA ALA A 413 -6.41 -7.68 -14.33
C ALA A 413 -6.26 -6.28 -13.71
N THR A 414 -6.44 -6.12 -12.39
CA THR A 414 -6.37 -4.82 -11.71
C THR A 414 -5.61 -4.88 -10.39
N LEU A 415 -5.33 -3.71 -9.84
CA LEU A 415 -4.77 -3.49 -8.52
C LEU A 415 -5.69 -2.62 -7.65
N GLY A 416 -5.36 -2.51 -6.37
CA GLY A 416 -6.02 -1.59 -5.43
C GLY A 416 -7.31 -2.11 -4.83
N ILE A 417 -7.82 -3.25 -5.30
CA ILE A 417 -8.93 -3.99 -4.71
C ILE A 417 -8.48 -5.39 -4.30
N SER A 418 -9.14 -5.95 -3.30
CA SER A 418 -8.87 -7.29 -2.77
C SER A 418 -10.16 -7.92 -2.25
N GLY A 419 -10.10 -9.10 -1.61
CA GLY A 419 -11.28 -9.74 -1.06
C GLY A 419 -12.35 -10.05 -2.12
N LEU A 420 -13.62 -9.92 -1.75
CA LEU A 420 -14.74 -10.21 -2.65
C LEU A 420 -14.74 -9.37 -3.95
N PRO A 421 -14.47 -8.04 -3.92
CA PRO A 421 -14.47 -7.24 -5.16
C PRO A 421 -13.44 -7.70 -6.19
N LEU A 422 -12.30 -8.26 -5.77
CA LEU A 422 -11.27 -8.73 -6.68
C LEU A 422 -11.77 -9.87 -7.59
N ALA A 423 -12.74 -10.67 -7.13
CA ALA A 423 -13.33 -11.74 -7.92
C ALA A 423 -13.78 -11.28 -9.30
N ALA A 424 -14.36 -10.06 -9.38
CA ALA A 424 -14.88 -9.49 -10.63
C ALA A 424 -13.80 -9.32 -11.72
N THR A 425 -12.57 -9.08 -11.33
CA THR A 425 -11.44 -8.79 -12.22
C THR A 425 -10.56 -10.01 -12.49
N THR A 426 -10.89 -11.17 -11.89
CA THR A 426 -10.15 -12.40 -12.11
C THR A 426 -10.59 -13.12 -13.40
N ASN A 427 -9.65 -13.83 -14.00
CA ASN A 427 -9.91 -14.66 -15.16
C ASN A 427 -10.74 -15.91 -14.82
N ASN A 428 -10.81 -16.30 -13.54
CA ASN A 428 -11.58 -17.48 -13.08
C ASN A 428 -12.30 -17.19 -11.76
N ILE A 429 -13.48 -16.57 -11.84
CA ILE A 429 -14.29 -16.20 -10.67
C ILE A 429 -14.63 -17.39 -9.77
N PRO A 430 -15.15 -18.54 -10.28
CA PRO A 430 -15.51 -19.65 -9.43
C PRO A 430 -14.34 -20.17 -8.58
N VAL A 431 -13.17 -20.32 -9.17
CA VAL A 431 -11.97 -20.79 -8.46
C VAL A 431 -11.50 -19.77 -7.44
N TYR A 432 -11.54 -18.47 -7.78
CA TYR A 432 -11.19 -17.42 -6.83
C TYR A 432 -12.11 -17.42 -5.60
N LEU A 433 -13.43 -17.52 -5.82
CA LEU A 433 -14.41 -17.62 -4.74
C LEU A 433 -14.23 -18.90 -3.91
N MET A 434 -13.90 -20.03 -4.55
CA MET A 434 -13.56 -21.26 -3.86
C MET A 434 -12.33 -21.07 -2.95
N GLY A 435 -11.30 -20.36 -3.41
CA GLY A 435 -10.15 -19.96 -2.60
C GLY A 435 -10.53 -19.12 -1.40
N LEU A 436 -11.40 -18.09 -1.59
CA LEU A 436 -11.91 -17.26 -0.50
C LEU A 436 -12.66 -18.08 0.54
N VAL A 437 -13.60 -18.92 0.11
CA VAL A 437 -14.39 -19.80 1.00
C VAL A 437 -13.48 -20.76 1.76
N THR A 438 -12.49 -21.35 1.06
CA THR A 438 -11.49 -22.22 1.71
C THR A 438 -10.71 -21.47 2.77
N ALA A 439 -10.23 -20.24 2.48
CA ALA A 439 -9.51 -19.43 3.43
C ALA A 439 -10.37 -19.06 4.65
N TYR A 440 -11.64 -18.72 4.42
CA TYR A 440 -12.60 -18.42 5.51
C TYR A 440 -12.82 -19.63 6.42
N ILE A 441 -13.12 -20.79 5.83
CA ILE A 441 -13.41 -22.02 6.58
C ILE A 441 -12.18 -22.50 7.34
N VAL A 442 -11.03 -22.60 6.66
CA VAL A 442 -9.79 -23.10 7.28
C VAL A 442 -9.30 -22.12 8.34
N GLY A 443 -9.34 -20.80 8.09
CA GLY A 443 -8.99 -19.77 9.08
C GLY A 443 -9.89 -19.83 10.32
N PHE A 444 -11.20 -20.05 10.13
CA PHE A 444 -12.15 -20.27 11.21
C PHE A 444 -11.79 -21.54 12.00
N ILE A 445 -11.67 -22.69 11.35
CA ILE A 445 -11.40 -23.98 12.01
C ILE A 445 -10.06 -23.93 12.74
N ALA A 446 -8.99 -23.45 12.10
CA ALA A 446 -7.67 -23.34 12.70
C ALA A 446 -7.71 -22.47 13.97
N THR A 447 -8.34 -21.30 13.90
CA THR A 447 -8.50 -20.40 15.06
C THR A 447 -9.37 -21.05 16.14
N TRP A 448 -10.41 -21.76 15.75
CA TRP A 448 -11.30 -22.47 16.67
C TRP A 448 -10.56 -23.55 17.47
N ILE A 449 -9.70 -24.32 16.82
CA ILE A 449 -8.89 -25.39 17.43
C ILE A 449 -7.76 -24.82 18.29
N ILE A 450 -7.00 -23.86 17.76
CA ILE A 450 -5.86 -23.24 18.47
C ILE A 450 -6.35 -22.47 19.70
N GLY A 451 -7.56 -21.89 19.64
CA GLY A 451 -8.13 -21.07 20.69
C GLY A 451 -7.40 -19.73 20.84
N PHE A 452 -7.77 -18.99 21.87
CA PHE A 452 -7.12 -17.75 22.29
C PHE A 452 -7.47 -17.42 23.73
N ASP A 453 -6.66 -16.59 24.36
CA ASP A 453 -6.94 -16.09 25.70
C ASP A 453 -7.91 -14.91 25.57
N ASP A 454 -9.14 -15.06 26.10
CA ASP A 454 -10.19 -14.05 25.95
C ASP A 454 -9.87 -12.84 26.85
N PRO A 455 -9.76 -11.62 26.33
CA PRO A 455 -9.45 -10.46 27.14
C PRO A 455 -10.61 -10.16 28.11
N PRO A 456 -10.33 -9.74 29.36
CA PRO A 456 -11.36 -9.41 30.31
C PRO A 456 -12.29 -8.30 29.80
N GLU A 457 -13.57 -8.34 30.16
CA GLU A 457 -14.50 -7.21 29.95
C GLU A 457 -13.97 -6.01 30.78
N ILE A 458 -13.62 -4.92 30.10
CA ILE A 458 -13.26 -3.64 30.72
C ILE A 458 -14.52 -2.79 30.82
#